data_e195981bb3fca64fab5f24e9042ab418
#
_entry.id   e195981bb3fca64fab5f24e9042ab418
#
_cell.length_a   1.000
_cell.length_b   1.000
_cell.length_c   1.000
_cell.angle_alpha   90.00
_cell.angle_beta   90.00
_cell.angle_gamma   90.00
#
_symmetry.space_group_name_H-M   'P 1'
#
loop_
_entity.id
_entity.type
_entity.pdbx_description
1 polymer ?
#
loop_
_entity_poly.entity_id
_entity_poly.type
_entity_poly.pdbx_seq_one_letter_code
_entity_poly.pdbx_strand_id
1 'polypeptide(L)'
;LFMAVILAFVVLIGRITYINVTKGSKYTKAVLDQQNYNSRVIAFKRGDIVDRNGTKIATSERVYNVILDVKMMTDKDEYIEPTKEVLKECFGIEGSVVDGLIEDDPDSQYEILAQGIDYETAQKFNEIDEDDEKYPDVMGVWLEEDYTRSYPYGSMASDVVGFTYAGNNGAIGIENAYNDVLNGTDGREYGYFDS
;
A
#
# COMPACT_ATOMS: atom_id res chain seq x y z
N LEU A 1 32.04 37.99 -24.12
CA LEU A 1 32.15 36.83 -23.24
C LEU A 1 31.18 36.94 -22.03
N PHE A 2 31.23 38.04 -21.25
CA PHE A 2 30.42 38.25 -20.04
C PHE A 2 28.90 38.19 -20.30
N MET A 3 28.40 38.86 -21.34
CA MET A 3 26.99 38.82 -21.77
C MET A 3 26.53 37.42 -22.18
N ALA A 4 27.38 36.62 -22.81
CA ALA A 4 27.06 35.25 -23.18
C ALA A 4 26.89 34.33 -21.95
N VAL A 5 27.68 34.54 -20.91
CA VAL A 5 27.58 33.82 -19.64
C VAL A 5 26.27 34.17 -18.91
N ILE A 6 25.95 35.47 -18.85
CA ILE A 6 24.67 35.92 -18.24
C ILE A 6 23.47 35.30 -18.98
N LEU A 7 23.48 35.30 -20.32
CA LEU A 7 22.41 34.71 -21.13
C LEU A 7 22.27 33.22 -20.86
N ALA A 8 23.37 32.49 -20.73
CA ALA A 8 23.38 31.08 -20.41
C ALA A 8 22.76 30.82 -19.02
N PHE A 9 23.06 31.64 -18.01
CA PHE A 9 22.44 31.53 -16.68
C PHE A 9 20.93 31.80 -16.71
N VAL A 10 20.46 32.79 -17.44
CA VAL A 10 19.03 33.10 -17.59
C VAL A 10 18.30 31.93 -18.22
N VAL A 11 18.86 31.28 -19.24
CA VAL A 11 18.29 30.09 -19.89
C VAL A 11 18.25 28.90 -18.91
N LEU A 12 19.31 28.69 -18.11
CA LEU A 12 19.35 27.64 -17.10
C LEU A 12 18.32 27.84 -16.00
N ILE A 13 18.19 29.06 -15.48
CA ILE A 13 17.19 29.40 -14.46
C ILE A 13 15.78 29.18 -15.01
N GLY A 14 15.52 29.66 -16.24
CA GLY A 14 14.21 29.44 -16.90
C GLY A 14 13.88 27.95 -17.07
N ARG A 15 14.89 27.13 -17.44
CA ARG A 15 14.71 25.68 -17.59
C ARG A 15 14.46 24.97 -16.25
N ILE A 16 15.20 25.36 -15.20
CA ILE A 16 15.01 24.80 -13.85
C ILE A 16 13.63 25.15 -13.32
N THR A 17 13.21 26.41 -13.48
CA THR A 17 11.87 26.86 -13.05
C THR A 17 10.78 26.12 -13.82
N TYR A 18 10.93 25.96 -15.14
CA TYR A 18 10.00 25.20 -15.96
C TYR A 18 9.86 23.73 -15.50
N ILE A 19 10.99 23.05 -15.24
CA ILE A 19 10.98 21.65 -14.75
C ILE A 19 10.33 21.58 -13.38
N ASN A 20 10.61 22.53 -12.48
CA ASN A 20 10.08 22.54 -11.13
C ASN A 20 8.56 22.76 -11.11
N VAL A 21 8.05 23.63 -11.96
CA VAL A 21 6.61 23.90 -12.09
C VAL A 21 5.86 22.77 -12.78
N THR A 22 6.45 22.15 -13.83
CA THR A 22 5.75 21.14 -14.65
C THR A 22 5.93 19.69 -14.17
N LYS A 23 7.03 19.41 -13.46
CA LYS A 23 7.38 18.04 -13.01
C LYS A 23 7.74 17.96 -11.52
N GLY A 24 7.54 19.03 -10.76
CA GLY A 24 7.88 19.08 -9.35
C GLY A 24 7.14 18.00 -8.55
N SER A 25 5.84 17.85 -8.75
CA SER A 25 5.01 16.82 -8.12
C SER A 25 5.53 15.39 -8.40
N LYS A 26 5.88 15.10 -9.66
CA LYS A 26 6.43 13.80 -10.05
C LYS A 26 7.74 13.46 -9.33
N TYR A 27 8.65 14.42 -9.21
CA TYR A 27 9.91 14.21 -8.50
C TYR A 27 9.70 14.12 -6.98
N THR A 28 8.77 14.91 -6.44
CA THR A 28 8.40 14.82 -5.02
C THR A 28 7.78 13.46 -4.72
N LYS A 29 6.84 12.99 -5.54
CA LYS A 29 6.24 11.65 -5.40
C LYS A 29 7.33 10.57 -5.44
N ALA A 30 8.21 10.57 -6.42
CA ALA A 30 9.29 9.58 -6.54
C ALA A 30 10.24 9.56 -5.33
N VAL A 31 10.55 10.73 -4.74
CA VAL A 31 11.39 10.83 -3.52
C VAL A 31 10.64 10.33 -2.30
N LEU A 32 9.35 10.66 -2.15
CA LEU A 32 8.53 10.25 -1.02
C LEU A 32 8.19 8.76 -1.07
N ASP A 33 7.87 8.22 -2.24
CA ASP A 33 7.72 6.78 -2.46
C ASP A 33 9.01 6.03 -2.11
N GLN A 34 10.16 6.59 -2.44
CA GLN A 34 11.47 6.04 -2.10
C GLN A 34 11.74 6.11 -0.58
N GLN A 35 11.27 7.12 0.14
CA GLN A 35 11.39 7.21 1.61
C GLN A 35 10.49 6.21 2.33
N ASN A 36 9.29 5.97 1.82
CA ASN A 36 8.37 4.96 2.36
C ASN A 36 8.88 3.51 2.14
N TYR A 37 9.69 3.29 1.09
CA TYR A 37 10.31 1.99 0.79
C TYR A 37 11.45 1.58 1.74
N ASN A 38 11.87 2.44 2.67
CA ASN A 38 13.04 2.18 3.51
C ASN A 38 12.91 1.02 4.50
N SER A 39 11.70 0.59 4.83
CA SER A 39 11.49 -0.60 5.65
C SER A 39 10.06 -1.12 5.46
N ARG A 40 9.88 -2.05 4.53
CA ARG A 40 8.60 -2.71 4.31
C ARG A 40 8.56 -4.07 5.01
N VAL A 41 7.50 -4.32 5.77
CA VAL A 41 7.20 -5.67 6.28
C VAL A 41 6.58 -6.48 5.15
N ILE A 42 7.14 -7.66 4.88
CA ILE A 42 6.57 -8.63 3.95
C ILE A 42 5.84 -9.66 4.80
N ALA A 43 4.51 -9.62 4.75
CA ALA A 43 3.68 -10.56 5.50
C ALA A 43 3.98 -12.01 5.10
N PHE A 44 4.09 -12.90 6.07
CA PHE A 44 4.28 -14.31 5.80
C PHE A 44 3.00 -14.95 5.25
N LYS A 45 3.18 -15.88 4.34
CA LYS A 45 2.09 -16.72 3.87
C LYS A 45 1.96 -17.97 4.73
N ARG A 46 0.82 -18.12 5.44
CA ARG A 46 0.52 -19.32 6.23
C ARG A 46 0.42 -20.55 5.33
N GLY A 47 1.01 -21.68 5.75
CA GLY A 47 1.05 -22.93 5.01
C GLY A 47 -0.33 -23.49 4.67
N ASP A 48 -0.43 -24.17 3.52
CA ASP A 48 -1.67 -24.82 3.08
C ASP A 48 -1.93 -26.09 3.90
N ILE A 49 -3.22 -26.35 4.19
CA ILE A 49 -3.68 -27.66 4.68
C ILE A 49 -4.31 -28.38 3.50
N VAL A 50 -3.79 -29.56 3.20
CA VAL A 50 -4.21 -30.35 2.04
C VAL A 50 -4.72 -31.72 2.47
N ASP A 51 -5.61 -32.30 1.66
CA ASP A 51 -6.01 -33.70 1.80
C ASP A 51 -4.92 -34.65 1.27
N ARG A 52 -5.17 -35.96 1.37
CA ARG A 52 -4.25 -37.00 0.85
C ARG A 52 -4.00 -36.95 -0.66
N ASN A 53 -4.85 -36.25 -1.40
CA ASN A 53 -4.75 -36.11 -2.87
C ASN A 53 -4.08 -34.77 -3.26
N GLY A 54 -3.70 -33.94 -2.28
CA GLY A 54 -3.15 -32.62 -2.50
C GLY A 54 -4.19 -31.52 -2.71
N THR A 55 -5.48 -31.80 -2.47
CA THR A 55 -6.54 -30.78 -2.55
C THR A 55 -6.43 -29.83 -1.37
N LYS A 56 -6.39 -28.52 -1.63
CA LYS A 56 -6.29 -27.49 -0.59
C LYS A 56 -7.60 -27.35 0.16
N ILE A 57 -7.60 -27.72 1.44
CA ILE A 57 -8.75 -27.58 2.35
C ILE A 57 -8.71 -26.21 3.05
N ALA A 58 -7.51 -25.73 3.38
CA ALA A 58 -7.27 -24.36 3.82
C ALA A 58 -6.02 -23.80 3.10
N THR A 59 -6.10 -22.57 2.64
CA THR A 59 -5.03 -21.88 1.94
C THR A 59 -4.98 -20.41 2.34
N SER A 60 -3.89 -19.73 2.03
CA SER A 60 -3.77 -18.29 2.22
C SER A 60 -3.84 -17.60 0.87
N GLU A 61 -4.78 -16.69 0.73
CA GLU A 61 -4.99 -15.86 -0.46
C GLU A 61 -4.35 -14.50 -0.24
N ARG A 62 -3.70 -13.98 -1.28
CA ARG A 62 -3.10 -12.65 -1.25
C ARG A 62 -4.20 -11.60 -1.26
N VAL A 63 -4.09 -10.64 -0.37
CA VAL A 63 -4.93 -9.45 -0.27
C VAL A 63 -4.05 -8.24 -0.08
N TYR A 64 -4.63 -7.07 -0.09
CA TYR A 64 -3.92 -5.81 0.07
C TYR A 64 -4.59 -4.96 1.15
N ASN A 65 -3.77 -4.24 1.90
CA ASN A 65 -4.22 -3.22 2.83
C ASN A 65 -3.95 -1.85 2.22
N VAL A 66 -4.93 -0.95 2.30
CA VAL A 66 -4.81 0.44 1.84
C VAL A 66 -4.23 1.26 2.98
N ILE A 67 -3.07 1.83 2.76
CA ILE A 67 -2.36 2.65 3.74
C ILE A 67 -2.39 4.11 3.30
N LEU A 68 -2.54 5.01 4.26
CA LEU A 68 -2.50 6.45 4.06
C LEU A 68 -1.40 7.07 4.95
N ASP A 69 -0.55 7.87 4.35
CA ASP A 69 0.30 8.86 5.01
C ASP A 69 -0.42 10.21 5.00
N VAL A 70 -1.05 10.55 6.13
CA VAL A 70 -1.83 11.79 6.29
C VAL A 70 -0.93 13.00 6.13
N LYS A 71 0.28 12.95 6.70
CA LYS A 71 1.26 14.04 6.63
C LYS A 71 1.68 14.32 5.18
N MET A 72 1.94 13.28 4.40
CA MET A 72 2.32 13.40 3.00
C MET A 72 1.16 13.96 2.16
N MET A 73 -0.05 13.47 2.38
CA MET A 73 -1.24 13.93 1.69
C MET A 73 -1.56 15.41 2.02
N THR A 74 -1.28 15.86 3.25
CA THR A 74 -1.57 17.23 3.70
C THR A 74 -0.40 18.22 3.51
N ASP A 75 0.74 17.77 2.91
CA ASP A 75 1.88 18.66 2.60
C ASP A 75 1.46 19.85 1.71
N LYS A 76 0.46 19.63 0.83
CA LYS A 76 -0.18 20.65 0.03
C LYS A 76 -1.69 20.44 -0.06
N ASP A 77 -2.44 21.52 0.02
CA ASP A 77 -3.90 21.50 -0.09
C ASP A 77 -4.38 20.86 -1.42
N GLU A 78 -3.60 20.98 -2.51
CA GLU A 78 -3.91 20.43 -3.82
C GLU A 78 -3.97 18.89 -3.87
N TYR A 79 -3.35 18.18 -2.92
CA TYR A 79 -3.33 16.72 -2.86
C TYR A 79 -4.55 16.10 -2.19
N ILE A 80 -5.25 16.86 -1.33
CA ILE A 80 -6.28 16.34 -0.44
C ILE A 80 -7.49 15.82 -1.24
N GLU A 81 -8.09 16.67 -2.07
CA GLU A 81 -9.31 16.29 -2.78
C GLU A 81 -9.08 15.22 -3.86
N PRO A 82 -8.03 15.29 -4.72
CA PRO A 82 -7.75 14.21 -5.68
C PRO A 82 -7.51 12.85 -5.00
N THR A 83 -6.79 12.84 -3.89
CA THR A 83 -6.55 11.61 -3.12
C THR A 83 -7.83 11.03 -2.53
N LYS A 84 -8.71 11.87 -1.96
CA LYS A 84 -10.03 11.43 -1.47
C LYS A 84 -10.91 10.87 -2.60
N GLU A 85 -10.91 11.50 -3.77
CA GLU A 85 -11.68 11.01 -4.93
C GLU A 85 -11.21 9.63 -5.36
N VAL A 86 -9.90 9.41 -5.46
CA VAL A 86 -9.34 8.09 -5.82
C VAL A 86 -9.62 7.04 -4.74
N LEU A 87 -9.50 7.38 -3.46
CA LEU A 87 -9.84 6.48 -2.36
C LEU A 87 -11.32 6.07 -2.41
N LYS A 88 -12.21 7.00 -2.74
CA LYS A 88 -13.64 6.71 -2.91
C LYS A 88 -13.92 5.88 -4.15
N GLU A 89 -13.32 6.21 -5.28
CA GLU A 89 -13.53 5.51 -6.56
C GLU A 89 -13.02 4.07 -6.51
N CYS A 90 -11.81 3.85 -5.98
CA CYS A 90 -11.19 2.53 -5.96
C CYS A 90 -11.67 1.65 -4.81
N PHE A 91 -11.81 2.23 -3.61
CA PHE A 91 -12.01 1.46 -2.39
C PHE A 91 -13.34 1.74 -1.68
N GLY A 92 -14.13 2.70 -2.17
CA GLY A 92 -15.38 3.11 -1.53
C GLY A 92 -15.19 3.82 -0.19
N ILE A 93 -13.99 4.36 0.07
CA ILE A 93 -13.67 5.08 1.31
C ILE A 93 -14.20 6.50 1.19
N GLU A 94 -15.15 6.86 2.07
CA GLU A 94 -15.72 8.21 2.06
C GLU A 94 -14.70 9.25 2.55
N GLY A 95 -14.70 10.43 1.93
CA GLY A 95 -13.79 11.54 2.29
C GLY A 95 -13.87 11.95 3.76
N SER A 96 -15.02 11.78 4.40
CA SER A 96 -15.20 12.07 5.83
C SER A 96 -14.31 11.20 6.75
N VAL A 97 -13.94 9.99 6.31
CA VAL A 97 -13.00 9.14 7.07
C VAL A 97 -11.61 9.79 7.06
N VAL A 98 -11.20 10.26 5.89
CA VAL A 98 -9.92 10.95 5.70
C VAL A 98 -9.89 12.28 6.46
N ASP A 99 -11.01 13.05 6.41
CA ASP A 99 -11.13 14.31 7.19
C ASP A 99 -10.98 14.07 8.70
N GLY A 100 -11.58 12.98 9.20
CA GLY A 100 -11.42 12.61 10.61
C GLY A 100 -9.97 12.29 10.98
N LEU A 101 -9.23 11.62 10.11
CA LEU A 101 -7.80 11.32 10.35
C LEU A 101 -6.95 12.59 10.32
N ILE A 102 -7.23 13.53 9.42
CA ILE A 102 -6.54 14.82 9.36
C ILE A 102 -6.78 15.63 10.66
N GLU A 103 -7.99 15.56 11.22
CA GLU A 103 -8.33 16.27 12.47
C GLU A 103 -7.70 15.59 13.70
N ASP A 104 -7.66 14.24 13.73
CA ASP A 104 -7.18 13.47 14.88
C ASP A 104 -5.65 13.43 14.95
N ASP A 105 -4.96 13.15 13.84
CA ASP A 105 -3.49 13.12 13.78
C ASP A 105 -2.96 13.52 12.39
N PRO A 106 -2.77 14.84 12.15
CA PRO A 106 -2.28 15.35 10.88
C PRO A 106 -0.83 14.98 10.56
N ASP A 107 -0.06 14.53 11.55
CA ASP A 107 1.35 14.12 11.38
C ASP A 107 1.50 12.60 11.22
N SER A 108 0.40 11.83 11.24
CA SER A 108 0.44 10.38 11.04
C SER A 108 0.98 10.02 9.66
N GLN A 109 1.92 9.08 9.63
CA GLN A 109 2.54 8.57 8.40
C GLN A 109 2.09 7.15 8.04
N TYR A 110 1.22 6.56 8.86
CA TYR A 110 0.77 5.20 8.64
C TYR A 110 -0.63 4.96 9.24
N GLU A 111 -1.65 5.04 8.39
CA GLU A 111 -3.03 4.75 8.75
C GLU A 111 -3.61 3.67 7.84
N ILE A 112 -4.18 2.64 8.41
CA ILE A 112 -4.81 1.56 7.65
C ILE A 112 -6.26 1.96 7.36
N LEU A 113 -6.55 2.35 6.13
CA LEU A 113 -7.89 2.76 5.71
C LEU A 113 -8.82 1.58 5.41
N ALA A 114 -8.29 0.53 4.80
CA ALA A 114 -9.02 -0.69 4.47
C ALA A 114 -8.09 -1.89 4.47
N GLN A 115 -8.64 -3.07 4.75
CA GLN A 115 -7.91 -4.33 4.76
C GLN A 115 -8.61 -5.37 3.87
N GLY A 116 -7.82 -6.31 3.36
CA GLY A 116 -8.37 -7.45 2.62
C GLY A 116 -8.87 -7.11 1.22
N ILE A 117 -8.34 -6.07 0.61
CA ILE A 117 -8.65 -5.69 -0.77
C ILE A 117 -8.17 -6.78 -1.72
N ASP A 118 -9.02 -7.17 -2.66
CA ASP A 118 -8.68 -8.18 -3.66
C ASP A 118 -7.69 -7.66 -4.73
N TYR A 119 -7.08 -8.59 -5.45
CA TYR A 119 -6.09 -8.27 -6.49
C TYR A 119 -6.64 -7.39 -7.61
N GLU A 120 -7.91 -7.58 -8.00
CA GLU A 120 -8.50 -6.84 -9.11
C GLU A 120 -8.69 -5.36 -8.75
N THR A 121 -9.16 -5.10 -7.54
CA THR A 121 -9.30 -3.74 -6.99
C THR A 121 -7.93 -3.07 -6.77
N ALA A 122 -6.96 -3.84 -6.25
CA ALA A 122 -5.60 -3.36 -6.06
C ALA A 122 -4.94 -2.96 -7.40
N GLN A 123 -5.17 -3.75 -8.46
CA GLN A 123 -4.63 -3.45 -9.77
C GLN A 123 -5.21 -2.15 -10.36
N LYS A 124 -6.50 -1.90 -10.18
CA LYS A 124 -7.12 -0.62 -10.62
C LYS A 124 -6.46 0.58 -9.95
N PHE A 125 -6.17 0.49 -8.66
CA PHE A 125 -5.46 1.56 -7.97
C PHE A 125 -4.03 1.73 -8.49
N ASN A 126 -3.28 0.64 -8.69
CA ASN A 126 -1.92 0.70 -9.21
C ASN A 126 -1.86 1.37 -10.61
N GLU A 127 -2.85 1.09 -11.48
CA GLU A 127 -2.96 1.75 -12.79
C GLU A 127 -3.16 3.28 -12.65
N ILE A 128 -3.87 3.74 -11.62
CA ILE A 128 -4.04 5.15 -11.30
C ILE A 128 -2.75 5.73 -10.71
N ASP A 129 -2.12 5.02 -9.79
CA ASP A 129 -0.91 5.46 -9.11
C ASP A 129 0.30 5.55 -10.04
N GLU A 130 0.37 4.71 -11.08
CA GLU A 130 1.40 4.75 -12.13
C GLU A 130 1.16 5.83 -13.19
N ASP A 131 -0.07 6.37 -13.33
CA ASP A 131 -0.43 7.39 -14.31
C ASP A 131 -0.24 8.81 -13.77
N ASP A 132 1.01 9.19 -13.52
CA ASP A 132 1.40 10.54 -13.07
C ASP A 132 0.97 11.68 -14.04
N GLU A 133 0.62 11.38 -15.29
CA GLU A 133 0.18 12.41 -16.23
C GLU A 133 -1.28 12.80 -15.97
N LYS A 134 -2.09 11.82 -15.59
CA LYS A 134 -3.51 12.03 -15.33
C LYS A 134 -3.81 12.32 -13.85
N TYR A 135 -3.05 11.72 -12.95
CA TYR A 135 -3.26 11.81 -11.49
C TYR A 135 -2.01 12.35 -10.76
N PRO A 136 -1.48 13.53 -11.13
CA PRO A 136 -0.23 14.05 -10.57
C PRO A 136 -0.31 14.41 -9.08
N ASP A 137 -1.54 14.63 -8.58
CA ASP A 137 -1.80 15.16 -7.24
C ASP A 137 -2.36 14.09 -6.27
N VAL A 138 -2.37 12.82 -6.67
CA VAL A 138 -2.69 11.70 -5.76
C VAL A 138 -1.45 11.35 -4.96
N MET A 139 -1.50 11.56 -3.63
CA MET A 139 -0.33 11.47 -2.76
C MET A 139 -0.63 10.78 -1.44
N GLY A 140 0.38 10.08 -0.90
CA GLY A 140 0.34 9.50 0.44
C GLY A 140 -0.46 8.21 0.55
N VAL A 141 -0.89 7.60 -0.56
CA VAL A 141 -1.61 6.32 -0.56
C VAL A 141 -0.75 5.25 -1.20
N TRP A 142 -0.68 4.08 -0.57
CA TRP A 142 -0.06 2.89 -1.17
C TRP A 142 -0.74 1.62 -0.69
N LEU A 143 -0.41 0.52 -1.33
CA LEU A 143 -0.93 -0.81 -0.99
C LEU A 143 0.17 -1.66 -0.36
N GLU A 144 -0.16 -2.32 0.76
CA GLU A 144 0.68 -3.32 1.38
C GLU A 144 0.09 -4.72 1.16
N GLU A 145 0.93 -5.66 0.72
CA GLU A 145 0.53 -7.05 0.57
C GLU A 145 0.31 -7.70 1.94
N ASP A 146 -0.77 -8.45 2.04
CA ASP A 146 -1.12 -9.27 3.21
C ASP A 146 -1.74 -10.58 2.75
N TYR A 147 -2.01 -11.48 3.68
CA TYR A 147 -2.63 -12.77 3.40
C TYR A 147 -3.84 -13.00 4.30
N THR A 148 -4.96 -13.35 3.68
CA THR A 148 -6.14 -13.81 4.41
C THR A 148 -6.27 -15.33 4.33
N ARG A 149 -6.78 -15.96 5.38
CA ARG A 149 -7.03 -17.39 5.40
C ARG A 149 -8.33 -17.72 4.68
N SER A 150 -8.26 -18.62 3.72
CA SER A 150 -9.38 -19.06 2.89
C SER A 150 -9.64 -20.55 3.10
N TYR A 151 -10.93 -20.90 3.15
CA TYR A 151 -11.42 -22.27 3.29
C TYR A 151 -12.32 -22.59 2.10
N PRO A 152 -11.77 -23.07 0.96
CA PRO A 152 -12.50 -23.21 -0.31
C PRO A 152 -13.76 -24.07 -0.23
N TYR A 153 -13.81 -24.99 0.73
CA TYR A 153 -14.96 -25.89 0.94
C TYR A 153 -15.89 -25.47 2.08
N GLY A 154 -15.75 -24.21 2.55
CA GLY A 154 -16.60 -23.65 3.60
C GLY A 154 -16.58 -24.47 4.89
N SER A 155 -17.73 -24.91 5.33
CA SER A 155 -17.87 -25.67 6.59
C SER A 155 -17.44 -27.14 6.49
N MET A 156 -17.04 -27.64 5.31
CA MET A 156 -16.56 -29.00 5.17
C MET A 156 -15.31 -29.23 6.01
N ALA A 157 -15.34 -30.22 6.88
CA ALA A 157 -14.28 -30.55 7.82
C ALA A 157 -13.90 -29.42 8.82
N SER A 158 -14.74 -28.40 9.01
CA SER A 158 -14.48 -27.28 9.91
C SER A 158 -14.16 -27.70 11.34
N ASP A 159 -14.81 -28.76 11.84
CA ASP A 159 -14.54 -29.30 13.18
C ASP A 159 -13.14 -29.93 13.32
N VAL A 160 -12.56 -30.38 12.21
CA VAL A 160 -11.23 -31.00 12.17
C VAL A 160 -10.17 -29.96 11.80
N VAL A 161 -10.41 -29.21 10.74
CA VAL A 161 -9.48 -28.19 10.24
C VAL A 161 -9.40 -27.01 11.21
N GLY A 162 -10.53 -26.56 11.70
CA GLY A 162 -10.63 -25.38 12.55
C GLY A 162 -10.63 -24.09 11.73
N PHE A 163 -10.27 -23.00 12.38
CA PHE A 163 -10.16 -21.68 11.77
C PHE A 163 -9.07 -20.84 12.45
N THR A 164 -8.71 -19.73 11.82
CA THR A 164 -7.78 -18.74 12.35
C THR A 164 -8.52 -17.49 12.82
N TYR A 165 -7.91 -16.75 13.74
CA TYR A 165 -8.34 -15.41 14.15
C TYR A 165 -7.27 -14.39 13.77
N ALA A 166 -7.43 -13.11 14.16
CA ALA A 166 -6.53 -12.02 13.79
C ALA A 166 -5.05 -12.39 13.97
N GLY A 167 -4.21 -12.00 12.98
CA GLY A 167 -2.78 -12.29 12.96
C GLY A 167 -2.45 -13.72 12.52
N ASN A 168 -3.33 -14.37 11.75
CA ASN A 168 -3.14 -15.71 11.20
C ASN A 168 -2.87 -16.81 12.27
N ASN A 169 -3.37 -16.63 13.50
CA ASN A 169 -3.21 -17.60 14.56
C ASN A 169 -4.33 -18.63 14.55
N GLY A 170 -4.00 -19.92 14.63
CA GLY A 170 -4.97 -21.00 14.69
C GLY A 170 -5.76 -20.98 16.00
N ALA A 171 -7.11 -20.95 15.90
CA ALA A 171 -8.01 -20.94 17.04
C ALA A 171 -8.30 -22.36 17.57
N ILE A 172 -8.66 -23.28 16.70
CA ILE A 172 -9.03 -24.66 17.01
C ILE A 172 -8.57 -25.62 15.90
N GLY A 173 -8.72 -26.92 16.11
CA GLY A 173 -8.48 -27.96 15.12
C GLY A 173 -7.01 -28.07 14.68
N ILE A 174 -6.79 -28.49 13.43
CA ILE A 174 -5.46 -28.60 12.81
C ILE A 174 -4.78 -27.23 12.78
N GLU A 175 -5.54 -26.16 12.50
CA GLU A 175 -5.01 -24.80 12.50
C GLU A 175 -4.32 -24.44 13.82
N ASN A 176 -4.89 -24.82 14.96
CA ASN A 176 -4.28 -24.59 16.25
C ASN A 176 -3.18 -25.60 16.58
N ALA A 177 -3.45 -26.90 16.34
CA ALA A 177 -2.51 -27.96 16.71
C ALA A 177 -1.17 -27.87 15.95
N TYR A 178 -1.21 -27.35 14.72
CA TYR A 178 -0.02 -27.18 13.87
C TYR A 178 0.32 -25.70 13.63
N ASN A 179 -0.11 -24.82 14.54
CA ASN A 179 0.08 -23.39 14.38
C ASN A 179 1.54 -23.01 14.10
N ASP A 180 2.49 -23.55 14.87
CA ASP A 180 3.92 -23.27 14.73
C ASP A 180 4.53 -23.80 13.43
N VAL A 181 3.89 -24.82 12.82
CA VAL A 181 4.33 -25.40 11.54
C VAL A 181 3.74 -24.64 10.37
N LEU A 182 2.49 -24.19 10.51
CA LEU A 182 1.76 -23.48 9.48
C LEU A 182 2.17 -22.01 9.39
N ASN A 183 2.53 -21.38 10.50
CA ASN A 183 3.01 -20.01 10.53
C ASN A 183 4.42 -19.90 9.96
N GLY A 184 4.64 -18.78 9.27
CA GLY A 184 5.96 -18.30 8.89
C GLY A 184 6.44 -17.19 9.82
N THR A 185 7.44 -16.47 9.35
CA THR A 185 7.95 -15.25 9.97
C THR A 185 7.92 -14.16 8.92
N ASP A 186 7.45 -12.99 9.29
CA ASP A 186 7.44 -11.84 8.40
C ASP A 186 8.85 -11.53 7.90
N GLY A 187 8.94 -11.28 6.62
CA GLY A 187 10.13 -10.76 5.99
C GLY A 187 10.25 -9.26 6.22
N ARG A 188 11.43 -8.72 5.94
CA ARG A 188 11.64 -7.27 5.88
C ARG A 188 12.43 -6.92 4.64
N GLU A 189 11.89 -6.02 3.86
CA GLU A 189 12.58 -5.39 2.76
C GLU A 189 13.21 -4.08 3.24
N TYR A 190 14.48 -3.88 2.91
CA TYR A 190 15.19 -2.64 3.18
C TYR A 190 15.61 -2.03 1.85
N GLY A 191 15.11 -0.84 1.55
CA GLY A 191 15.61 -0.03 0.45
C GLY A 191 16.90 0.68 0.85
N TYR A 192 17.95 0.61 0.02
CA TYR A 192 19.14 1.43 0.17
C TYR A 192 19.10 2.52 -0.88
N PHE A 193 19.36 3.76 -0.46
CA PHE A 193 19.60 4.84 -1.41
C PHE A 193 20.98 4.63 -2.04
N ASP A 194 21.01 4.56 -3.37
CA ASP A 194 22.26 4.72 -4.10
C ASP A 194 22.50 6.22 -4.30
N SER A 195 23.62 6.70 -3.77
CA SER A 195 23.99 8.12 -3.74
C SER A 195 24.64 8.58 -5.03
#